data_f57d711f7e1df41601fd59b9945f8c12
#
_entry.id   f57d711f7e1df41601fd59b9945f8c12
#
_cell.length_a   1.000
_cell.length_b   1.000
_cell.length_c   1.000
_cell.angle_alpha   90.00
_cell.angle_beta   90.00
_cell.angle_gamma   90.00
#
_symmetry.space_group_name_H-M   'P 1'
#
loop_
_entity.id
_entity.type
_entity.pdbx_description
1 polymer ?
#
loop_
_entity_poly.entity_id
_entity_poly.type
_entity_poly.pdbx_seq_one_letter_code
_entity_poly.pdbx_strand_id
1 'polypeptide(L)'
;MWAWAGSRIVDYLLTRDDIDKDCISVAGHSRLGKTALWCGAQDERIFAALANCSGWGGAGLTRGLSDGKLKTLVAEGYMQWWSDGLADYQDNWRDIPYDAHFMVAACAPRYVNLVAADGDMTSYQLADFMSAAAASPAFEVQGLKGFESDPQIPCPTVVYNEGHIGYALRPGSHHFSRWDWNRHMEFILKHRGNK
;
A
#
# COMPACT_ATOMS: atom_id res chain seq x y z
N MET A 1 -3.34 -16.24 0.90
CA MET A 1 -2.42 -17.08 1.70
C MET A 1 -1.34 -16.25 2.40
N TRP A 2 -0.53 -15.44 1.71
CA TRP A 2 0.57 -14.66 2.35
C TRP A 2 0.11 -13.66 3.42
N ALA A 3 -0.96 -12.90 3.18
CA ALA A 3 -1.53 -11.99 4.19
C ALA A 3 -2.05 -12.74 5.42
N TRP A 4 -2.66 -13.91 5.23
CA TRP A 4 -3.06 -14.79 6.34
C TRP A 4 -1.85 -15.22 7.20
N ALA A 5 -0.71 -15.53 6.58
CA ALA A 5 0.51 -15.83 7.32
C ALA A 5 0.97 -14.63 8.18
N GLY A 6 0.83 -13.40 7.66
CA GLY A 6 1.05 -12.18 8.43
C GLY A 6 0.18 -12.11 9.69
N SER A 7 -1.12 -12.39 9.57
CA SER A 7 -2.03 -12.45 10.71
C SER A 7 -1.65 -13.52 11.74
N ARG A 8 -1.10 -14.67 11.29
CA ARG A 8 -0.60 -15.70 12.23
C ARG A 8 0.63 -15.24 13.00
N ILE A 9 1.47 -14.39 12.38
CA ILE A 9 2.59 -13.75 13.09
C ILE A 9 2.05 -12.76 14.13
N VAL A 10 1.01 -12.00 13.83
CA VAL A 10 0.36 -11.10 14.80
C VAL A 10 -0.17 -11.88 16.00
N ASP A 11 -0.80 -13.05 15.80
CA ASP A 11 -1.25 -13.90 16.92
C ASP A 11 -0.09 -14.23 17.89
N TYR A 12 1.05 -14.59 17.34
CA TYR A 12 2.25 -14.86 18.16
C TYR A 12 2.77 -13.59 18.85
N LEU A 13 2.86 -12.47 18.11
CA LEU A 13 3.37 -11.21 18.68
C LEU A 13 2.50 -10.75 19.86
N LEU A 14 1.20 -10.94 19.82
CA LEU A 14 0.29 -10.57 20.91
C LEU A 14 0.53 -11.39 22.20
N THR A 15 1.21 -12.54 22.12
CA THR A 15 1.60 -13.32 23.31
C THR A 15 2.89 -12.81 23.98
N ARG A 16 3.60 -11.87 23.32
CA ARG A 16 4.86 -11.31 23.81
C ARG A 16 4.61 -10.12 24.76
N ASP A 17 5.46 -9.96 25.76
CA ASP A 17 5.40 -8.83 26.70
C ASP A 17 6.52 -7.80 26.48
N ASP A 18 7.42 -8.08 25.54
CA ASP A 18 8.58 -7.24 25.21
C ASP A 18 8.38 -6.37 23.98
N ILE A 19 7.16 -6.30 23.43
CA ILE A 19 6.81 -5.48 22.27
C ILE A 19 5.63 -4.55 22.57
N ASP A 20 5.53 -3.49 21.79
CA ASP A 20 4.38 -2.61 21.78
C ASP A 20 3.25 -3.21 20.91
N LYS A 21 2.30 -3.85 21.58
CA LYS A 21 1.17 -4.54 20.92
C LYS A 21 0.23 -3.59 20.16
N ASP A 22 0.23 -2.32 20.53
CA ASP A 22 -0.59 -1.28 19.90
C ASP A 22 0.03 -0.68 18.63
N CYS A 23 1.30 -1.05 18.34
CA CYS A 23 2.04 -0.52 17.20
C CYS A 23 2.56 -1.61 16.25
N ILE A 24 1.95 -2.80 16.26
CA ILE A 24 2.30 -3.87 15.34
C ILE A 24 1.96 -3.42 13.91
N SER A 25 2.99 -3.36 13.05
CA SER A 25 2.85 -2.91 11.67
C SER A 25 3.36 -3.98 10.71
N VAL A 26 2.84 -3.98 9.49
CA VAL A 26 3.26 -4.91 8.44
C VAL A 26 3.94 -4.14 7.32
N ALA A 27 5.12 -4.59 6.90
CA ALA A 27 5.89 -3.98 5.82
C ALA A 27 6.16 -4.99 4.70
N GLY A 28 6.18 -4.49 3.46
CA GLY A 28 6.53 -5.33 2.32
C GLY A 28 6.99 -4.54 1.12
N HIS A 29 7.82 -5.20 0.30
CA HIS A 29 8.33 -4.65 -0.95
C HIS A 29 7.76 -5.39 -2.15
N SER A 30 7.45 -4.68 -3.23
CA SER A 30 6.99 -5.27 -4.48
C SER A 30 5.70 -6.10 -4.25
N ARG A 31 5.68 -7.37 -4.65
CA ARG A 31 4.55 -8.28 -4.37
C ARG A 31 4.25 -8.43 -2.88
N LEU A 32 5.25 -8.33 -2.02
CA LEU A 32 5.02 -8.34 -0.57
C LEU A 32 4.48 -6.99 -0.05
N GLY A 33 4.65 -5.89 -0.78
CA GLY A 33 3.93 -4.63 -0.54
C GLY A 33 2.42 -4.78 -0.76
N LYS A 34 2.01 -5.51 -1.82
CA LYS A 34 0.61 -5.90 -2.04
C LYS A 34 0.09 -6.75 -0.87
N THR A 35 0.91 -7.69 -0.41
CA THR A 35 0.60 -8.54 0.75
C THR A 35 0.45 -7.72 2.03
N ALA A 36 1.32 -6.73 2.26
CA ALA A 36 1.25 -5.86 3.42
C ALA A 36 -0.05 -5.04 3.44
N LEU A 37 -0.45 -4.46 2.31
CA LEU A 37 -1.72 -3.74 2.19
C LEU A 37 -2.91 -4.66 2.47
N TRP A 38 -2.93 -5.85 1.86
CA TRP A 38 -4.01 -6.80 2.07
C TRP A 38 -4.06 -7.35 3.49
N CYS A 39 -2.89 -7.55 4.14
CA CYS A 39 -2.81 -7.93 5.55
C CYS A 39 -3.39 -6.81 6.43
N GLY A 40 -2.99 -5.56 6.21
CA GLY A 40 -3.53 -4.41 6.91
C GLY A 40 -5.03 -4.24 6.71
N ALA A 41 -5.56 -4.47 5.51
CA ALA A 41 -6.98 -4.37 5.23
C ALA A 41 -7.81 -5.44 5.96
N GLN A 42 -7.27 -6.67 6.10
CA GLN A 42 -8.00 -7.80 6.69
C GLN A 42 -7.83 -7.93 8.21
N ASP A 43 -6.73 -7.44 8.79
CA ASP A 43 -6.42 -7.64 10.20
C ASP A 43 -6.40 -6.30 10.96
N GLU A 44 -7.46 -6.04 11.71
CA GLU A 44 -7.65 -4.79 12.45
C GLU A 44 -6.63 -4.55 13.56
N ARG A 45 -5.85 -5.56 13.94
CA ARG A 45 -4.79 -5.47 14.94
C ARG A 45 -3.51 -4.85 14.37
N ILE A 46 -3.41 -4.74 13.04
CA ILE A 46 -2.31 -4.07 12.36
C ILE A 46 -2.47 -2.55 12.53
N PHE A 47 -1.49 -1.91 13.15
CA PHE A 47 -1.44 -0.46 13.32
C PHE A 47 -1.23 0.26 11.99
N ALA A 48 -0.25 -0.17 11.20
CA ALA A 48 0.07 0.43 9.91
C ALA A 48 0.43 -0.61 8.85
N ALA A 49 -0.09 -0.41 7.63
CA ALA A 49 0.31 -1.14 6.44
C ALA A 49 1.33 -0.32 5.63
N LEU A 50 2.53 -0.85 5.45
CA LEU A 50 3.69 -0.17 4.90
C LEU A 50 4.08 -0.83 3.57
N ALA A 51 3.70 -0.22 2.47
CA ALA A 51 3.92 -0.78 1.15
C ALA A 51 5.01 -0.02 0.39
N ASN A 52 6.07 -0.73 0.01
CA ASN A 52 7.15 -0.19 -0.78
C ASN A 52 7.10 -0.72 -2.21
N CYS A 53 7.09 0.17 -3.21
CA CYS A 53 7.06 -0.15 -4.63
C CYS A 53 6.04 -1.26 -4.96
N SER A 54 4.84 -1.16 -4.39
CA SER A 54 3.83 -2.21 -4.53
C SER A 54 3.14 -2.19 -5.89
N GLY A 55 3.04 -1.02 -6.53
CA GLY A 55 2.55 -0.84 -7.88
C GLY A 55 1.21 -1.54 -8.15
N TRP A 56 1.10 -2.19 -9.35
CA TRP A 56 -0.11 -2.83 -9.83
C TRP A 56 -0.58 -4.02 -9.01
N GLY A 57 -1.90 -4.11 -8.75
CA GLY A 57 -2.50 -5.05 -7.84
C GLY A 57 -2.01 -4.88 -6.39
N GLY A 58 -1.31 -3.75 -6.15
CA GLY A 58 -0.95 -3.20 -4.85
C GLY A 58 -1.61 -1.84 -4.66
N ALA A 59 -0.81 -0.78 -4.44
CA ALA A 59 -1.34 0.57 -4.28
C ALA A 59 -1.70 1.26 -5.60
N GLY A 60 -1.09 0.88 -6.71
CA GLY A 60 -1.22 1.60 -7.98
C GLY A 60 -2.57 1.42 -8.66
N LEU A 61 -3.29 2.53 -8.90
CA LEU A 61 -4.52 2.53 -9.68
C LEU A 61 -4.30 1.87 -11.05
N THR A 62 -5.25 1.04 -11.44
CA THR A 62 -5.22 0.31 -12.69
C THR A 62 -5.88 1.08 -13.81
N ARG A 63 -7.07 1.64 -13.54
CA ARG A 63 -7.88 2.32 -14.56
C ARG A 63 -7.26 3.65 -14.99
N GLY A 64 -7.03 3.79 -16.29
CA GLY A 64 -6.57 5.03 -16.92
C GLY A 64 -5.08 5.33 -16.80
N LEU A 65 -4.35 4.68 -15.90
CA LEU A 65 -2.94 4.94 -15.65
C LEU A 65 -2.02 3.77 -16.01
N SER A 66 -2.54 2.58 -16.02
CA SER A 66 -1.75 1.39 -16.24
C SER A 66 -2.43 0.35 -17.13
N ASP A 67 -3.14 0.86 -18.14
CA ASP A 67 -3.79 0.06 -19.15
C ASP A 67 -2.82 -0.96 -19.78
N GLY A 68 -3.23 -2.21 -19.80
CA GLY A 68 -2.47 -3.28 -20.45
C GLY A 68 -1.45 -4.01 -19.59
N LYS A 69 -1.07 -3.52 -18.43
CA LYS A 69 -0.09 -4.20 -17.59
C LYS A 69 -0.64 -5.43 -16.86
N LEU A 70 -1.92 -5.48 -16.48
CA LEU A 70 -2.49 -6.72 -15.98
C LEU A 70 -2.35 -7.81 -17.02
N LYS A 71 -2.63 -7.47 -18.28
CA LYS A 71 -2.43 -8.37 -19.43
C LYS A 71 -0.98 -8.83 -19.56
N THR A 72 -0.02 -7.92 -19.33
CA THR A 72 1.41 -8.26 -19.33
C THR A 72 1.75 -9.22 -18.19
N LEU A 73 1.26 -8.97 -16.97
CA LEU A 73 1.52 -9.85 -15.83
C LEU A 73 0.92 -11.24 -16.02
N VAL A 74 -0.27 -11.33 -16.61
CA VAL A 74 -0.89 -12.61 -16.99
C VAL A 74 -0.01 -13.35 -18.01
N ALA A 75 0.42 -12.65 -19.07
CA ALA A 75 1.25 -13.22 -20.12
C ALA A 75 2.64 -13.67 -19.63
N GLU A 76 3.19 -12.98 -18.63
CA GLU A 76 4.47 -13.31 -17.99
C GLU A 76 4.36 -14.41 -16.91
N GLY A 77 3.18 -14.96 -16.69
CA GLY A 77 2.97 -16.09 -15.77
C GLY A 77 2.90 -15.72 -14.30
N TYR A 78 2.56 -14.47 -13.96
CA TYR A 78 2.44 -14.02 -12.56
C TYR A 78 1.05 -14.23 -11.93
N MET A 79 0.18 -15.02 -12.58
CA MET A 79 -1.18 -15.28 -12.08
C MET A 79 -1.23 -15.87 -10.68
N GLN A 80 -0.22 -16.63 -10.26
CA GLN A 80 -0.16 -17.21 -8.91
C GLN A 80 -0.09 -16.17 -7.78
N TRP A 81 0.04 -14.88 -8.11
CA TRP A 81 0.01 -13.83 -7.09
C TRP A 81 -1.41 -13.41 -6.71
N TRP A 82 -2.39 -13.78 -7.51
CA TRP A 82 -3.79 -13.40 -7.33
C TRP A 82 -4.70 -14.61 -7.22
N SER A 83 -5.98 -14.37 -6.98
CA SER A 83 -7.01 -15.41 -7.05
C SER A 83 -7.33 -15.75 -8.50
N ASP A 84 -7.82 -16.96 -8.72
CA ASP A 84 -8.21 -17.46 -10.05
C ASP A 84 -9.24 -16.57 -10.74
N GLY A 85 -10.13 -15.91 -9.97
CA GLY A 85 -11.14 -15.00 -10.50
C GLY A 85 -10.58 -13.76 -11.21
N LEU A 86 -9.28 -13.45 -11.07
CA LEU A 86 -8.67 -12.36 -11.86
C LEU A 86 -8.57 -12.74 -13.35
N ALA A 87 -8.48 -14.02 -13.68
CA ALA A 87 -8.42 -14.49 -15.05
C ALA A 87 -9.66 -14.13 -15.86
N ASP A 88 -10.81 -13.98 -15.21
CA ASP A 88 -12.08 -13.60 -15.86
C ASP A 88 -12.03 -12.18 -16.46
N TYR A 89 -11.10 -11.34 -15.98
CA TYR A 89 -10.91 -9.96 -16.41
C TYR A 89 -9.69 -9.74 -17.32
N GLN A 90 -8.99 -10.79 -17.73
CA GLN A 90 -7.75 -10.65 -18.50
C GLN A 90 -7.90 -9.91 -19.84
N ASP A 91 -9.08 -10.00 -20.47
CA ASP A 91 -9.37 -9.34 -21.75
C ASP A 91 -9.93 -7.92 -21.55
N ASN A 92 -10.61 -7.68 -20.44
CA ASN A 92 -11.12 -6.36 -20.08
C ASN A 92 -11.01 -6.08 -18.58
N TRP A 93 -9.79 -5.79 -18.11
CA TRP A 93 -9.51 -5.46 -16.72
C TRP A 93 -10.30 -4.23 -16.21
N ARG A 94 -10.88 -3.40 -17.11
CA ARG A 94 -11.76 -2.28 -16.74
C ARG A 94 -13.07 -2.73 -16.12
N ASP A 95 -13.47 -3.97 -16.36
CA ASP A 95 -14.70 -4.57 -15.79
C ASP A 95 -14.49 -5.05 -14.36
N ILE A 96 -13.26 -5.07 -13.84
CA ILE A 96 -13.01 -5.35 -12.42
C ILE A 96 -13.83 -4.35 -11.58
N PRO A 97 -14.68 -4.82 -10.65
CA PRO A 97 -15.63 -3.94 -9.93
C PRO A 97 -14.97 -3.03 -8.89
N TYR A 98 -13.67 -3.10 -8.71
CA TYR A 98 -12.89 -2.28 -7.78
C TYR A 98 -11.59 -1.79 -8.43
N ASP A 99 -10.83 -0.94 -7.73
CA ASP A 99 -9.46 -0.56 -8.09
C ASP A 99 -8.60 -0.45 -6.83
N ALA A 100 -7.30 -0.26 -6.98
CA ALA A 100 -6.28 -0.34 -5.92
C ALA A 100 -6.59 0.54 -4.69
N HIS A 101 -7.17 1.72 -4.88
CA HIS A 101 -7.53 2.61 -3.77
C HIS A 101 -8.51 1.99 -2.77
N PHE A 102 -9.33 1.01 -3.17
CA PHE A 102 -10.19 0.29 -2.23
C PHE A 102 -9.41 -0.54 -1.22
N MET A 103 -8.24 -1.07 -1.60
CA MET A 103 -7.40 -1.81 -0.66
C MET A 103 -6.75 -0.87 0.36
N VAL A 104 -6.35 0.34 -0.06
CA VAL A 104 -5.87 1.40 0.83
C VAL A 104 -7.00 1.87 1.74
N ALA A 105 -8.18 2.14 1.17
CA ALA A 105 -9.37 2.57 1.91
C ALA A 105 -9.82 1.54 2.96
N ALA A 106 -9.72 0.25 2.66
CA ALA A 106 -10.08 -0.83 3.60
C ALA A 106 -9.17 -0.91 4.84
N CYS A 107 -8.06 -0.19 4.85
CA CYS A 107 -7.22 -0.05 6.05
C CYS A 107 -7.78 0.97 7.05
N ALA A 108 -8.72 1.83 6.66
CA ALA A 108 -9.30 2.81 7.58
C ALA A 108 -9.96 2.13 8.81
N PRO A 109 -9.83 2.69 10.02
CA PRO A 109 -9.25 3.99 10.41
C PRO A 109 -7.73 3.97 10.66
N ARG A 110 -7.05 2.88 10.40
CA ARG A 110 -5.62 2.66 10.70
C ARG A 110 -4.73 3.35 9.67
N TYR A 111 -3.43 3.17 9.77
CA TYR A 111 -2.46 3.91 8.98
C TYR A 111 -1.99 3.13 7.75
N VAL A 112 -1.72 3.84 6.66
CA VAL A 112 -1.12 3.30 5.44
C VAL A 112 0.02 4.20 5.00
N ASN A 113 1.19 3.64 4.71
CA ASN A 113 2.29 4.42 4.14
C ASN A 113 2.80 3.77 2.86
N LEU A 114 2.73 4.52 1.77
CA LEU A 114 3.15 4.11 0.45
C LEU A 114 4.49 4.76 0.12
N VAL A 115 5.48 3.96 -0.22
CA VAL A 115 6.80 4.46 -0.64
C VAL A 115 7.11 3.95 -2.04
N ALA A 116 7.45 4.85 -2.94
CA ALA A 116 7.72 4.57 -4.34
C ALA A 116 9.09 5.08 -4.78
N ALA A 117 9.55 4.66 -5.95
CA ALA A 117 10.80 5.11 -6.57
C ALA A 117 10.53 5.59 -8.00
N ASP A 118 11.06 6.75 -8.39
CA ASP A 118 10.77 7.41 -9.67
C ASP A 118 11.30 6.65 -10.89
N GLY A 119 12.41 5.94 -10.73
CA GLY A 119 13.01 5.08 -11.76
C GLY A 119 12.53 3.62 -11.70
N ASP A 120 11.47 3.32 -10.94
CA ASP A 120 10.89 1.97 -10.90
C ASP A 120 10.06 1.72 -12.16
N MET A 121 10.60 0.94 -13.09
CA MET A 121 9.94 0.58 -14.36
C MET A 121 8.86 -0.51 -14.18
N THR A 122 8.75 -1.10 -12.99
CA THR A 122 7.77 -2.15 -12.70
C THR A 122 6.48 -1.61 -12.07
N SER A 123 6.47 -0.33 -11.70
CA SER A 123 5.30 0.36 -11.14
C SER A 123 5.09 1.72 -11.81
N TYR A 124 3.98 2.36 -11.52
CA TYR A 124 3.70 3.72 -11.96
C TYR A 124 3.40 4.58 -10.73
N GLN A 125 4.36 5.39 -10.34
CA GLN A 125 4.39 6.10 -9.06
C GLN A 125 3.24 7.10 -8.92
N LEU A 126 2.82 7.71 -10.04
CA LEU A 126 1.64 8.58 -10.06
C LEU A 126 0.36 7.80 -9.74
N ALA A 127 0.27 6.53 -10.16
CA ALA A 127 -0.86 5.67 -9.85
C ALA A 127 -0.96 5.35 -8.36
N ASP A 128 0.19 5.15 -7.68
CA ASP A 128 0.25 4.96 -6.22
C ASP A 128 -0.18 6.24 -5.50
N PHE A 129 0.31 7.40 -5.95
CA PHE A 129 -0.05 8.71 -5.39
C PHE A 129 -1.55 9.02 -5.53
N MET A 130 -2.10 8.82 -6.74
CA MET A 130 -3.53 9.04 -6.99
C MET A 130 -4.41 8.06 -6.22
N SER A 131 -3.94 6.85 -5.99
CA SER A 131 -4.64 5.87 -5.15
C SER A 131 -4.72 6.32 -3.69
N ALA A 132 -3.64 6.90 -3.15
CA ALA A 132 -3.65 7.51 -1.82
C ALA A 132 -4.72 8.60 -1.72
N ALA A 133 -4.77 9.50 -2.70
CA ALA A 133 -5.78 10.56 -2.75
C ALA A 133 -7.20 10.00 -2.89
N ALA A 134 -7.41 9.02 -3.78
CA ALA A 134 -8.72 8.41 -4.01
C ALA A 134 -9.24 7.60 -2.82
N ALA A 135 -8.35 7.13 -1.94
CA ALA A 135 -8.73 6.42 -0.71
C ALA A 135 -9.12 7.36 0.46
N SER A 136 -8.73 8.65 0.40
CA SER A 136 -8.99 9.65 1.46
C SER A 136 -10.42 9.67 1.97
N PRO A 137 -11.46 9.66 1.13
CA PRO A 137 -12.84 9.75 1.59
C PRO A 137 -13.24 8.66 2.60
N ALA A 138 -12.62 7.48 2.55
CA ALA A 138 -12.90 6.40 3.49
C ALA A 138 -12.43 6.73 4.93
N PHE A 139 -11.45 7.60 5.07
CA PHE A 139 -10.96 8.12 6.36
C PHE A 139 -11.77 9.35 6.78
N GLU A 140 -12.05 10.25 5.85
CA GLU A 140 -12.76 11.51 6.09
C GLU A 140 -14.18 11.31 6.62
N VAL A 141 -14.91 10.31 6.12
CA VAL A 141 -16.25 9.96 6.63
C VAL A 141 -16.22 9.48 8.10
N GLN A 142 -15.06 9.11 8.62
CA GLN A 142 -14.83 8.75 10.01
C GLN A 142 -14.26 9.92 10.84
N GLY A 143 -14.19 11.12 10.27
CA GLY A 143 -13.64 12.31 10.92
C GLY A 143 -12.11 12.33 11.00
N LEU A 144 -11.44 11.50 10.20
CA LEU A 144 -9.98 11.38 10.18
C LEU A 144 -9.40 12.14 8.98
N LYS A 145 -8.15 12.55 9.10
CA LYS A 145 -7.39 13.09 7.96
C LYS A 145 -6.92 11.93 7.07
N GLY A 146 -7.36 11.91 5.83
CA GLY A 146 -6.95 10.91 4.86
C GLY A 146 -5.53 11.15 4.34
N PHE A 147 -5.40 11.42 3.05
CA PHE A 147 -4.14 11.78 2.40
C PHE A 147 -4.02 13.30 2.27
N GLU A 148 -3.05 13.91 2.93
CA GLU A 148 -2.77 15.33 2.83
C GLU A 148 -1.56 15.56 1.92
N SER A 149 -1.78 16.16 0.76
CA SER A 149 -0.73 16.46 -0.23
C SER A 149 -0.96 17.82 -0.86
N ASP A 150 0.12 18.37 -1.41
CA ASP A 150 0.01 19.48 -2.36
C ASP A 150 -0.69 19.02 -3.65
N PRO A 151 -1.39 19.91 -4.37
CA PRO A 151 -2.11 19.54 -5.61
C PRO A 151 -1.18 19.26 -6.80
N GLN A 152 0.12 19.19 -6.59
CA GLN A 152 1.12 18.96 -7.63
C GLN A 152 1.45 17.47 -7.77
N ILE A 153 1.86 17.10 -8.97
CA ILE A 153 2.42 15.77 -9.22
C ILE A 153 3.66 15.58 -8.35
N PRO A 154 3.79 14.47 -7.61
CA PRO A 154 4.91 14.27 -6.71
C PRO A 154 6.23 14.22 -7.48
N CYS A 155 7.24 14.91 -6.99
CA CYS A 155 8.60 14.82 -7.48
C CYS A 155 9.48 14.00 -6.53
N PRO A 156 10.63 13.48 -6.98
CA PRO A 156 11.56 12.77 -6.10
C PRO A 156 11.94 13.58 -4.87
N THR A 157 12.07 12.88 -3.73
CA THR A 157 12.29 13.39 -2.37
C THR A 157 11.08 13.99 -1.67
N VAL A 158 9.90 14.02 -2.30
CA VAL A 158 8.67 14.43 -1.62
C VAL A 158 8.28 13.41 -0.54
N VAL A 159 7.75 13.93 0.57
CA VAL A 159 7.21 13.12 1.68
C VAL A 159 5.93 13.77 2.17
N TYR A 160 4.84 13.04 2.10
CA TYR A 160 3.55 13.40 2.69
C TYR A 160 3.25 12.42 3.82
N ASN A 161 3.15 12.89 5.05
CA ASN A 161 2.99 12.04 6.23
C ASN A 161 2.13 12.67 7.33
N GLU A 162 1.28 13.64 6.99
CA GLU A 162 0.45 14.35 7.95
C GLU A 162 -0.86 13.64 8.27
N GLY A 163 -1.43 12.92 7.31
CA GLY A 163 -2.68 12.18 7.45
C GLY A 163 -2.48 10.70 7.79
N HIS A 164 -3.58 9.95 7.80
CA HIS A 164 -3.58 8.50 8.01
C HIS A 164 -3.02 7.74 6.82
N ILE A 165 -2.99 8.38 5.65
CA ILE A 165 -2.31 7.85 4.47
C ILE A 165 -1.07 8.71 4.24
N GLY A 166 0.09 8.07 4.22
CA GLY A 166 1.37 8.67 3.85
C GLY A 166 1.82 8.24 2.46
N TYR A 167 2.60 9.10 1.80
CA TYR A 167 3.27 8.80 0.54
C TYR A 167 4.65 9.42 0.50
N ALA A 168 5.63 8.68 -0.01
CA ALA A 168 6.96 9.20 -0.25
C ALA A 168 7.53 8.69 -1.58
N LEU A 169 8.21 9.57 -2.32
CA LEU A 169 8.85 9.26 -3.59
C LEU A 169 10.34 9.53 -3.51
N ARG A 170 11.17 8.55 -3.84
CA ARG A 170 12.63 8.70 -3.92
C ARG A 170 13.15 8.55 -5.33
N PRO A 171 14.37 9.07 -5.62
CA PRO A 171 15.08 8.69 -6.83
C PRO A 171 15.50 7.21 -6.81
N GLY A 172 15.65 6.60 -7.98
CA GLY A 172 16.22 5.28 -8.19
C GLY A 172 15.23 4.19 -8.55
N SER A 173 15.71 2.95 -8.60
CA SER A 173 15.02 1.81 -9.18
C SER A 173 14.24 0.98 -8.15
N HIS A 174 13.71 -0.17 -8.60
CA HIS A 174 12.92 -1.12 -7.82
C HIS A 174 13.76 -1.87 -6.78
N HIS A 175 13.87 -1.33 -5.57
CA HIS A 175 14.52 -1.97 -4.42
C HIS A 175 13.99 -1.41 -3.11
N PHE A 176 14.27 -2.09 -2.01
CA PHE A 176 13.90 -1.66 -0.66
C PHE A 176 15.17 -1.14 0.06
N SER A 177 15.31 0.18 0.11
CA SER A 177 16.51 0.85 0.62
C SER A 177 16.37 1.26 2.09
N ARG A 178 17.50 1.70 2.68
CA ARG A 178 17.48 2.32 4.01
C ARG A 178 16.62 3.61 4.03
N TRP A 179 16.57 4.35 2.92
CA TRP A 179 15.74 5.54 2.83
C TRP A 179 14.25 5.18 2.95
N ASP A 180 13.80 4.12 2.28
CA ASP A 180 12.42 3.64 2.35
C ASP A 180 12.05 3.22 3.78
N TRP A 181 12.94 2.45 4.44
CA TRP A 181 12.77 2.09 5.84
C TRP A 181 12.64 3.32 6.75
N ASN A 182 13.49 4.32 6.57
CA ASN A 182 13.41 5.55 7.36
C ASN A 182 12.07 6.26 7.18
N ARG A 183 11.53 6.32 5.94
CA ARG A 183 10.20 6.93 5.70
C ARG A 183 9.09 6.15 6.40
N HIS A 184 9.14 4.83 6.36
CA HIS A 184 8.18 4.00 7.09
C HIS A 184 8.30 4.18 8.61
N MET A 185 9.50 4.18 9.14
CA MET A 185 9.72 4.36 10.59
C MET A 185 9.33 5.75 11.08
N GLU A 186 9.66 6.79 10.34
CA GLU A 186 9.25 8.17 10.66
C GLU A 186 7.73 8.31 10.67
N PHE A 187 7.06 7.70 9.69
CA PHE A 187 5.59 7.68 9.64
C PHE A 187 4.99 6.99 10.88
N ILE A 188 5.48 5.80 11.24
CA ILE A 188 5.05 5.09 12.45
C ILE A 188 5.27 5.95 13.69
N LEU A 189 6.48 6.49 13.87
CA LEU A 189 6.84 7.26 15.06
C LEU A 189 6.01 8.53 15.20
N LYS A 190 5.66 9.18 14.09
CA LYS A 190 4.81 10.36 14.07
C LYS A 190 3.40 10.06 14.57
N HIS A 191 2.86 8.92 14.21
CA HIS A 191 1.46 8.56 14.49
C HIS A 191 1.29 7.66 15.71
N ARG A 192 2.39 7.11 16.24
CA ARG A 192 2.40 6.27 17.44
C ARG A 192 2.02 7.08 18.69
N GLY A 193 0.92 7.24 19.10
CA GLY A 193 0.48 8.00 20.28
C GLY A 193 -0.71 8.89 20.00
N ASN A 194 -1.18 8.93 18.76
CA ASN A 194 -2.38 9.61 18.32
C ASN A 194 -3.60 8.67 18.42
N LYS A 195 -3.70 7.90 19.53
CA LYS A 195 -4.87 7.05 19.80
C LYS A 195 -5.85 7.77 20.73
#